data_6163643249ef9cfdc0d84aadd8644b7f
#
_entry.id   6163643249ef9cfdc0d84aadd8644b7f
#
_cell.length_a   1.000
_cell.length_b   1.000
_cell.length_c   1.000
_cell.angle_alpha   90.00
_cell.angle_beta   90.00
_cell.angle_gamma   90.00
#
_symmetry.space_group_name_H-M   'P 1'
#
loop_
_entity.id
_entity.type
_entity.pdbx_description
1 polymer ?
#
loop_
_entity_poly.entity_id
_entity_poly.type
_entity_poly.pdbx_seq_one_letter_code
_entity_poly.pdbx_strand_id
1 'polypeptide(L)'
;TLMTKMWTYDEGSEKREPVSKTLDRFRQEAGTDYFDILLLHCMTKGDWAETRKFYMDGLAKAKQDGIVKAVGVSCHNWDAMVEAVDNPWCDVILARLNPFQSHMDGTTEAVNELLGKARKKGKGLIGMKIFGEGKHVSDAERERSIRFAVTESNLHCMTLGLESIAQMDDAIERVMRNAKG
;
A
#
# COMPACT_ATOMS: atom_id res chain seq x y z
N THR A 1 7.82 -0.62 -11.68
CA THR A 1 7.28 0.33 -10.68
C THR A 1 8.05 0.18 -9.38
N LEU A 2 8.70 1.25 -8.95
CA LEU A 2 9.44 1.30 -7.69
C LEU A 2 8.61 2.02 -6.63
N MET A 3 8.29 1.30 -5.55
CA MET A 3 7.50 1.83 -4.44
C MET A 3 8.26 1.69 -3.12
N THR A 4 8.20 2.72 -2.29
CA THR A 4 8.69 2.66 -0.91
C THR A 4 7.74 3.36 0.06
N LYS A 5 8.04 3.25 1.34
CA LYS A 5 7.22 3.82 2.43
C LYS A 5 8.09 4.63 3.38
N MET A 6 7.60 5.79 3.79
CA MET A 6 8.25 6.69 4.73
C MET A 6 7.58 6.58 6.10
N TRP A 7 8.36 6.28 7.14
CA TRP A 7 7.89 6.39 8.53
C TRP A 7 7.58 7.84 8.88
N THR A 8 6.52 8.03 9.63
CA THR A 8 6.10 9.34 10.12
C THR A 8 6.23 9.41 11.64
N TYR A 9 6.66 10.54 12.14
CA TYR A 9 6.86 10.80 13.55
C TYR A 9 6.08 12.04 13.97
N ASP A 10 5.65 12.08 15.22
CA ASP A 10 4.93 13.21 15.78
C ASP A 10 5.82 14.45 15.90
N GLU A 11 5.20 15.61 16.05
CA GLU A 11 5.90 16.86 16.31
C GLU A 11 6.72 16.78 17.60
N GLY A 12 7.94 17.33 17.58
CA GLY A 12 8.89 17.23 18.69
C GLY A 12 9.68 15.93 18.78
N SER A 13 9.40 14.92 17.93
CA SER A 13 10.21 13.70 17.91
C SER A 13 11.60 13.98 17.32
N GLU A 14 12.65 13.53 17.99
CA GLU A 14 14.05 13.60 17.51
C GLU A 14 14.25 12.83 16.19
N LYS A 15 13.37 11.89 15.86
CA LYS A 15 13.38 11.12 14.63
C LYS A 15 12.72 11.85 13.45
N ARG A 16 12.04 12.99 13.71
CA ARG A 16 11.37 13.77 12.68
C ARG A 16 12.41 14.63 11.95
N GLU A 17 12.72 14.25 10.74
CA GLU A 17 13.63 14.99 9.87
C GLU A 17 12.90 15.57 8.66
N PRO A 18 13.47 16.55 7.95
CA PRO A 18 12.90 17.07 6.72
C PRO A 18 12.65 15.94 5.71
N VAL A 19 11.49 15.97 5.05
CA VAL A 19 11.09 14.96 4.05
C VAL A 19 12.12 14.85 2.93
N SER A 20 12.69 15.98 2.47
CA SER A 20 13.74 16.00 1.45
C SER A 20 14.97 15.19 1.86
N LYS A 21 15.41 15.30 3.12
CA LYS A 21 16.56 14.54 3.64
C LYS A 21 16.31 13.02 3.62
N THR A 22 15.10 12.60 4.03
CA THR A 22 14.69 11.20 3.96
C THR A 22 14.65 10.71 2.50
N LEU A 23 14.13 11.53 1.58
CA LEU A 23 14.07 11.20 0.16
C LEU A 23 15.46 11.09 -0.48
N ASP A 24 16.39 11.98 -0.13
CA ASP A 24 17.77 11.92 -0.61
C ASP A 24 18.45 10.61 -0.18
N ARG A 25 18.27 10.23 1.09
CA ARG A 25 18.75 8.94 1.60
C ARG A 25 18.14 7.77 0.85
N PHE A 26 16.82 7.75 0.66
CA PHE A 26 16.14 6.67 -0.06
C PHE A 26 16.62 6.53 -1.50
N ARG A 27 16.86 7.66 -2.21
CA ARG A 27 17.38 7.65 -3.58
C ARG A 27 18.77 7.07 -3.64
N GLN A 28 19.65 7.44 -2.69
CA GLN A 28 21.00 6.89 -2.58
C GLN A 28 20.97 5.38 -2.30
N GLU A 29 20.18 4.93 -1.32
CA GLU A 29 20.05 3.52 -0.95
C GLU A 29 19.50 2.67 -2.09
N ALA A 30 18.55 3.20 -2.86
CA ALA A 30 17.91 2.49 -3.97
C ALA A 30 18.64 2.66 -5.32
N GLY A 31 19.66 3.52 -5.40
CA GLY A 31 20.39 3.81 -6.65
C GLY A 31 19.47 4.40 -7.74
N THR A 32 18.55 5.30 -7.37
CA THR A 32 17.57 5.87 -8.28
C THR A 32 17.41 7.38 -8.07
N ASP A 33 16.97 8.08 -9.11
CA ASP A 33 16.66 9.51 -9.03
C ASP A 33 15.21 9.81 -8.61
N TYR A 34 14.30 8.84 -8.70
CA TYR A 34 12.89 9.01 -8.41
C TYR A 34 12.22 7.73 -7.89
N PHE A 35 11.03 7.88 -7.32
CA PHE A 35 10.12 6.78 -6.99
C PHE A 35 8.80 6.93 -7.77
N ASP A 36 8.27 5.82 -8.26
CA ASP A 36 6.93 5.84 -8.87
C ASP A 36 5.85 6.09 -7.81
N ILE A 37 5.99 5.46 -6.64
CA ILE A 37 5.03 5.58 -5.54
C ILE A 37 5.78 5.73 -4.22
N LEU A 38 5.39 6.72 -3.42
CA LEU A 38 5.84 6.85 -2.03
C LEU A 38 4.65 7.01 -1.08
N LEU A 39 4.58 6.14 -0.08
CA LEU A 39 3.47 6.10 0.86
C LEU A 39 3.91 6.54 2.27
N LEU A 40 3.06 7.27 2.98
CA LEU A 40 3.19 7.41 4.42
C LEU A 40 2.91 6.04 5.06
N HIS A 41 3.84 5.59 5.91
CA HIS A 41 3.79 4.24 6.45
C HIS A 41 2.91 4.16 7.68
N CYS A 42 1.99 3.16 7.69
CA CYS A 42 1.28 2.70 8.87
C CYS A 42 0.30 3.73 9.48
N MET A 43 -0.67 4.18 8.70
CA MET A 43 -1.74 5.04 9.21
C MET A 43 -2.71 4.21 10.04
N THR A 44 -2.78 4.51 11.35
CA THR A 44 -3.54 3.76 12.36
C THR A 44 -4.71 4.53 12.94
N LYS A 45 -4.96 5.76 12.48
CA LYS A 45 -6.05 6.64 12.93
C LYS A 45 -6.65 7.40 11.77
N GLY A 46 -7.93 7.78 11.87
CA GLY A 46 -8.63 8.55 10.85
C GLY A 46 -8.15 10.00 10.69
N ASP A 47 -7.52 10.55 11.72
CA ASP A 47 -7.00 11.93 11.74
C ASP A 47 -5.60 12.10 11.11
N TRP A 48 -5.13 11.08 10.36
CA TRP A 48 -3.77 11.11 9.79
C TRP A 48 -3.54 12.28 8.84
N ALA A 49 -4.56 12.72 8.12
CA ALA A 49 -4.42 13.83 7.19
C ALA A 49 -4.07 15.14 7.91
N GLU A 50 -4.60 15.35 9.13
CA GLU A 50 -4.26 16.49 9.98
C GLU A 50 -2.90 16.29 10.65
N THR A 51 -2.70 15.14 11.32
CA THR A 51 -1.51 14.87 12.14
C THR A 51 -0.25 14.62 11.32
N ARG A 52 -0.36 14.27 10.04
CA ARG A 52 0.77 14.01 9.11
C ARG A 52 0.93 15.09 8.05
N LYS A 53 0.29 16.25 8.21
CA LYS A 53 0.34 17.35 7.24
C LYS A 53 1.76 17.74 6.84
N PHE A 54 2.70 17.79 7.79
CA PHE A 54 4.12 18.06 7.50
C PHE A 54 4.69 17.12 6.42
N TYR A 55 4.41 15.84 6.52
CA TYR A 55 4.88 14.86 5.55
C TYR A 55 4.12 14.96 4.22
N MET A 56 2.83 15.23 4.29
CA MET A 56 2.00 15.44 3.09
C MET A 56 2.49 16.63 2.27
N ASP A 57 2.79 17.75 2.92
CA ASP A 57 3.31 18.95 2.26
C ASP A 57 4.68 18.68 1.62
N GLY A 58 5.57 17.99 2.34
CA GLY A 58 6.89 17.60 1.83
C GLY A 58 6.82 16.65 0.64
N LEU A 59 5.90 15.67 0.67
CA LEU A 59 5.69 14.75 -0.45
C LEU A 59 4.97 15.41 -1.64
N ALA A 60 4.05 16.35 -1.38
CA ALA A 60 3.44 17.16 -2.44
C ALA A 60 4.50 17.97 -3.19
N LYS A 61 5.45 18.58 -2.46
CA LYS A 61 6.59 19.27 -3.06
C LYS A 61 7.46 18.31 -3.87
N ALA A 62 7.80 17.15 -3.33
CA ALA A 62 8.58 16.14 -4.03
C ALA A 62 7.89 15.64 -5.32
N LYS A 63 6.56 15.57 -5.33
CA LYS A 63 5.77 15.25 -6.52
C LYS A 63 5.87 16.36 -7.58
N GLN A 64 5.79 17.62 -7.18
CA GLN A 64 5.99 18.78 -8.08
C GLN A 64 7.41 18.79 -8.68
N ASP A 65 8.41 18.40 -7.91
CA ASP A 65 9.82 18.34 -8.33
C ASP A 65 10.14 17.08 -9.17
N GLY A 66 9.18 16.18 -9.38
CA GLY A 66 9.37 14.94 -10.15
C GLY A 66 10.15 13.84 -9.43
N ILE A 67 10.46 14.02 -8.14
CA ILE A 67 11.15 13.01 -7.30
C ILE A 67 10.22 11.84 -6.96
N VAL A 68 8.92 12.10 -6.86
CA VAL A 68 7.87 11.10 -6.62
C VAL A 68 6.75 11.31 -7.63
N LYS A 69 6.25 10.25 -8.29
CA LYS A 69 5.15 10.37 -9.27
C LYS A 69 3.78 10.30 -8.62
N ALA A 70 3.60 9.43 -7.61
CA ALA A 70 2.34 9.28 -6.89
C ALA A 70 2.59 9.15 -5.39
N VAL A 71 1.70 9.73 -4.60
CA VAL A 71 1.77 9.72 -3.14
C VAL A 71 0.55 9.01 -2.55
N GLY A 72 0.65 8.56 -1.32
CA GLY A 72 -0.47 7.92 -0.65
C GLY A 72 -0.13 7.38 0.74
N VAL A 73 -0.89 6.42 1.19
CA VAL A 73 -0.77 5.87 2.54
C VAL A 73 -0.86 4.34 2.57
N SER A 74 -0.20 3.73 3.56
CA SER A 74 -0.50 2.35 3.95
C SER A 74 -1.43 2.35 5.17
N CYS A 75 -2.63 1.81 5.00
CA CYS A 75 -3.68 1.82 6.01
C CYS A 75 -3.57 0.59 6.94
N HIS A 76 -3.67 0.84 8.24
CA HIS A 76 -3.66 -0.17 9.29
C HIS A 76 -4.82 0.06 10.30
N ASN A 77 -5.88 0.70 9.86
CA ASN A 77 -7.11 0.97 10.60
C ASN A 77 -8.22 1.33 9.62
N TRP A 78 -9.46 1.00 9.96
CA TRP A 78 -10.63 1.27 9.13
C TRP A 78 -10.83 2.76 8.85
N ASP A 79 -10.80 3.60 9.91
CA ASP A 79 -11.03 5.04 9.77
C ASP A 79 -9.91 5.72 8.97
N ALA A 80 -8.67 5.22 9.11
CA ALA A 80 -7.55 5.68 8.29
C ALA A 80 -7.75 5.37 6.80
N MET A 81 -8.37 4.25 6.48
CA MET A 81 -8.69 3.87 5.10
C MET A 81 -9.87 4.68 4.56
N VAL A 82 -10.89 4.94 5.36
CA VAL A 82 -12.01 5.82 4.99
C VAL A 82 -11.49 7.22 4.64
N GLU A 83 -10.64 7.81 5.49
CA GLU A 83 -9.99 9.10 5.21
C GLU A 83 -9.19 9.06 3.90
N ALA A 84 -8.41 7.99 3.65
CA ALA A 84 -7.61 7.86 2.43
C ALA A 84 -8.47 7.79 1.16
N VAL A 85 -9.66 7.19 1.24
CA VAL A 85 -10.61 7.11 0.11
C VAL A 85 -11.14 8.50 -0.27
N ASP A 86 -11.37 9.35 0.71
CA ASP A 86 -11.98 10.67 0.51
C ASP A 86 -10.93 11.79 0.30
N ASN A 87 -9.71 11.60 0.80
CA ASN A 87 -8.67 12.62 0.76
C ASN A 87 -8.09 12.83 -0.66
N PRO A 88 -8.19 14.03 -1.25
CA PRO A 88 -7.73 14.30 -2.61
C PRO A 88 -6.19 14.26 -2.77
N TRP A 89 -5.43 14.41 -1.67
CA TRP A 89 -3.98 14.28 -1.70
C TRP A 89 -3.53 12.85 -1.97
N CYS A 90 -4.31 11.86 -1.57
CA CYS A 90 -3.96 10.45 -1.65
C CYS A 90 -4.21 9.90 -3.06
N ASP A 91 -3.16 9.64 -3.83
CA ASP A 91 -3.25 8.99 -5.16
C ASP A 91 -3.36 7.47 -5.02
N VAL A 92 -2.69 6.88 -4.01
CA VAL A 92 -2.54 5.42 -3.87
C VAL A 92 -2.83 4.97 -2.44
N ILE A 93 -3.63 3.92 -2.32
CA ILE A 93 -3.96 3.26 -1.05
C ILE A 93 -3.36 1.86 -1.03
N LEU A 94 -2.54 1.57 -0.02
CA LEU A 94 -2.06 0.22 0.29
C LEU A 94 -2.88 -0.33 1.46
N ALA A 95 -3.74 -1.31 1.20
CA ALA A 95 -4.72 -1.85 2.15
C ALA A 95 -4.52 -3.34 2.41
N ARG A 96 -4.84 -3.78 3.63
CA ARG A 96 -4.86 -5.19 4.01
C ARG A 96 -6.12 -5.85 3.45
N LEU A 97 -5.96 -6.81 2.54
CA LEU A 97 -7.10 -7.52 1.93
C LEU A 97 -6.73 -8.95 1.58
N ASN A 98 -7.51 -9.91 2.09
CA ASN A 98 -7.43 -11.33 1.75
C ASN A 98 -8.79 -12.01 1.99
N PRO A 99 -9.02 -13.23 1.44
CA PRO A 99 -10.30 -13.91 1.55
C PRO A 99 -10.56 -14.57 2.91
N PHE A 100 -9.62 -14.49 3.84
CA PHE A 100 -9.67 -15.17 5.15
C PHE A 100 -9.91 -14.19 6.32
N GLN A 101 -10.04 -12.91 6.05
CA GLN A 101 -10.16 -11.84 7.05
C GLN A 101 -9.00 -11.79 8.06
N SER A 102 -7.83 -12.32 7.70
CA SER A 102 -6.66 -12.35 8.57
C SER A 102 -5.91 -11.02 8.52
N HIS A 103 -5.65 -10.42 9.71
CA HIS A 103 -4.93 -9.15 9.83
C HIS A 103 -5.50 -8.02 8.95
N MET A 104 -6.82 -7.94 8.87
CA MET A 104 -7.55 -6.92 8.10
C MET A 104 -8.16 -5.85 9.01
N ASP A 105 -8.58 -4.75 8.40
CA ASP A 105 -9.18 -3.61 9.09
C ASP A 105 -10.72 -3.63 9.06
N GLY A 106 -11.32 -4.72 8.63
CA GLY A 106 -12.74 -4.97 8.52
C GLY A 106 -13.00 -6.33 7.87
N THR A 107 -14.26 -6.65 7.57
CA THR A 107 -14.55 -7.87 6.81
C THR A 107 -14.02 -7.76 5.38
N THR A 108 -13.80 -8.90 4.73
CA THR A 108 -13.33 -8.92 3.33
C THR A 108 -14.26 -8.13 2.42
N GLU A 109 -15.57 -8.28 2.60
CA GLU A 109 -16.59 -7.60 1.82
C GLU A 109 -16.56 -6.08 2.04
N ALA A 110 -16.54 -5.63 3.31
CA ALA A 110 -16.55 -4.22 3.65
C ALA A 110 -15.29 -3.50 3.13
N VAL A 111 -14.11 -4.10 3.32
CA VAL A 111 -12.85 -3.53 2.80
C VAL A 111 -12.88 -3.49 1.28
N ASN A 112 -13.30 -4.57 0.62
CA ASN A 112 -13.35 -4.62 -0.84
C ASN A 112 -14.36 -3.61 -1.42
N GLU A 113 -15.52 -3.42 -0.76
CA GLU A 113 -16.50 -2.39 -1.15
C GLU A 113 -15.92 -0.97 -1.01
N LEU A 114 -15.25 -0.67 0.11
CA LEU A 114 -14.61 0.62 0.33
C LEU A 114 -13.52 0.90 -0.72
N LEU A 115 -12.72 -0.10 -1.05
CA LEU A 115 -11.73 0.01 -2.13
C LEU A 115 -12.41 0.20 -3.50
N GLY A 116 -13.58 -0.40 -3.74
CA GLY A 116 -14.40 -0.14 -4.93
C GLY A 116 -14.82 1.32 -5.05
N LYS A 117 -15.15 1.99 -3.94
CA LYS A 117 -15.41 3.45 -3.91
C LYS A 117 -14.16 4.25 -4.26
N ALA A 118 -12.99 3.87 -3.71
CA ALA A 118 -11.70 4.49 -4.04
C ALA A 118 -11.34 4.34 -5.52
N ARG A 119 -11.57 3.14 -6.10
CA ARG A 119 -11.37 2.87 -7.52
C ARG A 119 -12.19 3.79 -8.42
N LYS A 120 -13.46 4.01 -8.09
CA LYS A 120 -14.34 4.95 -8.81
C LYS A 120 -13.85 6.40 -8.73
N LYS A 121 -13.09 6.75 -7.69
CA LYS A 121 -12.43 8.06 -7.55
C LYS A 121 -11.06 8.15 -8.25
N GLY A 122 -10.66 7.11 -8.99
CA GLY A 122 -9.40 7.08 -9.75
C GLY A 122 -8.15 6.79 -8.92
N LYS A 123 -8.29 6.29 -7.68
CA LYS A 123 -7.13 5.98 -6.84
C LYS A 123 -6.47 4.67 -7.23
N GLY A 124 -5.14 4.59 -7.12
CA GLY A 124 -4.37 3.35 -7.22
C GLY A 124 -4.59 2.48 -5.97
N LEU A 125 -4.85 1.20 -6.15
CA LEU A 125 -5.18 0.27 -5.06
C LEU A 125 -4.22 -0.90 -5.05
N ILE A 126 -3.47 -1.03 -3.95
CA ILE A 126 -2.48 -2.08 -3.77
C ILE A 126 -2.88 -2.93 -2.57
N GLY A 127 -2.94 -4.25 -2.74
CA GLY A 127 -3.20 -5.18 -1.65
C GLY A 127 -1.93 -5.53 -0.89
N MET A 128 -2.02 -5.63 0.43
CA MET A 128 -1.01 -6.24 1.29
C MET A 128 -1.63 -7.28 2.20
N LYS A 129 -0.80 -8.10 2.85
CA LYS A 129 -1.22 -9.22 3.71
C LYS A 129 -2.08 -10.25 2.97
N ILE A 130 -1.81 -10.45 1.69
CA ILE A 130 -2.53 -11.37 0.80
C ILE A 130 -2.57 -12.80 1.37
N PHE A 131 -1.47 -13.24 1.97
CA PHE A 131 -1.37 -14.55 2.65
C PHE A 131 -1.61 -14.46 4.18
N GLY A 132 -2.36 -13.44 4.64
CA GLY A 132 -2.69 -13.29 6.06
C GLY A 132 -1.47 -13.22 6.98
N GLU A 133 -0.38 -12.55 6.54
CA GLU A 133 0.88 -12.44 7.30
C GLU A 133 1.53 -13.81 7.58
N GLY A 134 1.51 -14.71 6.59
CA GLY A 134 2.08 -16.04 6.67
C GLY A 134 1.18 -17.11 7.30
N LYS A 135 -0.08 -16.77 7.64
CA LYS A 135 -1.03 -17.73 8.21
C LYS A 135 -1.66 -18.66 7.15
N HIS A 136 -1.75 -18.21 5.90
CA HIS A 136 -2.44 -18.88 4.81
C HIS A 136 -1.45 -19.21 3.70
N VAL A 137 -0.61 -20.21 3.92
CA VAL A 137 0.53 -20.56 3.05
C VAL A 137 0.49 -21.99 2.52
N SER A 138 -0.54 -22.78 2.82
CA SER A 138 -0.75 -24.05 2.12
C SER A 138 -1.03 -23.81 0.64
N ASP A 139 -0.85 -24.83 -0.19
CA ASP A 139 -1.04 -24.72 -1.63
C ASP A 139 -2.43 -24.19 -2.01
N ALA A 140 -3.48 -24.73 -1.40
CA ALA A 140 -4.85 -24.32 -1.62
C ALA A 140 -5.14 -22.87 -1.15
N GLU A 141 -4.56 -22.46 -0.01
CA GLU A 141 -4.74 -21.11 0.53
C GLU A 141 -4.02 -20.05 -0.31
N ARG A 142 -2.79 -20.34 -0.78
CA ARG A 142 -2.09 -19.44 -1.72
C ARG A 142 -2.88 -19.26 -3.01
N GLU A 143 -3.39 -20.36 -3.57
CA GLU A 143 -4.24 -20.33 -4.76
C GLU A 143 -5.50 -19.49 -4.52
N ARG A 144 -6.21 -19.72 -3.41
CA ARG A 144 -7.41 -18.96 -3.04
C ARG A 144 -7.12 -17.47 -2.87
N SER A 145 -6.01 -17.13 -2.20
CA SER A 145 -5.60 -15.75 -1.95
C SER A 145 -5.28 -15.00 -3.23
N ILE A 146 -4.47 -15.60 -4.11
CA ILE A 146 -4.07 -14.95 -5.37
C ILE A 146 -5.26 -14.84 -6.31
N ARG A 147 -6.07 -15.88 -6.46
CA ARG A 147 -7.28 -15.83 -7.27
C ARG A 147 -8.21 -14.72 -6.79
N PHE A 148 -8.48 -14.63 -5.50
CA PHE A 148 -9.29 -13.56 -4.93
C PHE A 148 -8.72 -12.17 -5.27
N ALA A 149 -7.42 -11.96 -5.04
CA ALA A 149 -6.80 -10.67 -5.31
C ALA A 149 -6.86 -10.27 -6.79
N VAL A 150 -6.73 -11.24 -7.71
CA VAL A 150 -6.69 -11.00 -9.16
C VAL A 150 -8.09 -10.85 -9.77
N THR A 151 -9.07 -11.68 -9.33
CA THR A 151 -10.36 -11.82 -10.05
C THR A 151 -11.59 -11.33 -9.30
N GLU A 152 -11.53 -11.23 -7.96
CA GLU A 152 -12.69 -10.94 -7.12
C GLU A 152 -12.56 -9.61 -6.38
N SER A 153 -11.35 -9.06 -6.28
CA SER A 153 -11.09 -7.83 -5.55
C SER A 153 -11.08 -6.59 -6.44
N ASN A 154 -11.17 -5.42 -5.80
CA ASN A 154 -11.02 -4.13 -6.46
C ASN A 154 -9.55 -3.68 -6.58
N LEU A 155 -8.58 -4.52 -6.24
CA LEU A 155 -7.15 -4.18 -6.31
C LEU A 155 -6.68 -4.01 -7.76
N HIS A 156 -5.66 -3.17 -7.96
CA HIS A 156 -4.94 -3.05 -9.22
C HIS A 156 -3.69 -3.93 -9.22
N CYS A 157 -3.07 -4.12 -8.06
CA CYS A 157 -1.92 -5.00 -7.85
C CYS A 157 -1.81 -5.39 -6.37
N MET A 158 -0.85 -6.24 -6.04
CA MET A 158 -0.60 -6.71 -4.67
C MET A 158 0.88 -6.76 -4.36
N THR A 159 1.21 -6.68 -3.07
CA THR A 159 2.55 -6.96 -2.55
C THR A 159 2.56 -8.31 -1.85
N LEU A 160 3.57 -9.12 -2.15
CA LEU A 160 3.79 -10.43 -1.54
C LEU A 160 5.15 -10.42 -0.83
N GLY A 161 5.21 -10.93 0.40
CA GLY A 161 6.46 -11.26 1.07
C GLY A 161 6.88 -12.66 0.63
N LEU A 162 8.06 -12.78 0.01
CA LEU A 162 8.60 -14.03 -0.51
C LEU A 162 10.03 -14.19 -0.01
N GLU A 163 10.41 -15.43 0.36
CA GLU A 163 11.69 -15.75 0.99
C GLU A 163 12.59 -16.59 0.08
N SER A 164 12.09 -17.00 -1.08
CA SER A 164 12.86 -17.80 -2.04
C SER A 164 12.41 -17.57 -3.49
N ILE A 165 13.29 -17.90 -4.43
CA ILE A 165 12.98 -17.88 -5.87
C ILE A 165 11.83 -18.82 -6.17
N ALA A 166 11.79 -20.01 -5.56
CA ALA A 166 10.69 -20.97 -5.77
C ALA A 166 9.31 -20.41 -5.36
N GLN A 167 9.25 -19.65 -4.25
CA GLN A 167 8.02 -18.96 -3.85
C GLN A 167 7.65 -17.85 -4.84
N MET A 168 8.63 -17.16 -5.41
CA MET A 168 8.38 -16.13 -6.42
C MET A 168 7.84 -16.76 -7.71
N ASP A 169 8.43 -17.86 -8.18
CA ASP A 169 7.97 -18.58 -9.38
C ASP A 169 6.56 -19.12 -9.19
N ASP A 170 6.25 -19.77 -8.05
CA ASP A 170 4.90 -20.22 -7.68
C ASP A 170 3.88 -19.05 -7.70
N ALA A 171 4.24 -17.92 -7.12
CA ALA A 171 3.36 -16.76 -7.10
C ALA A 171 3.11 -16.18 -8.50
N ILE A 172 4.15 -16.09 -9.34
CA ILE A 172 4.05 -15.63 -10.73
C ILE A 172 3.13 -16.57 -11.53
N GLU A 173 3.34 -17.89 -11.44
CA GLU A 173 2.51 -18.89 -12.15
C GLU A 173 1.03 -18.76 -11.76
N ARG A 174 0.72 -18.61 -10.47
CA ARG A 174 -0.66 -18.43 -9.99
C ARG A 174 -1.27 -17.13 -10.50
N VAL A 175 -0.54 -16.01 -10.46
CA VAL A 175 -1.02 -14.74 -11.00
C VAL A 175 -1.30 -14.85 -12.49
N MET A 176 -0.37 -15.41 -13.28
CA MET A 176 -0.51 -15.55 -14.72
C MET A 176 -1.68 -16.47 -15.11
N ARG A 177 -1.91 -17.53 -14.34
CA ARG A 177 -3.04 -18.46 -14.57
C ARG A 177 -4.39 -17.77 -14.30
N ASN A 178 -4.50 -17.02 -13.21
CA ASN A 178 -5.74 -16.36 -12.81
C ASN A 178 -6.03 -15.06 -13.59
N ALA A 179 -5.01 -14.39 -14.14
CA ALA A 179 -5.17 -13.18 -14.94
C ALA A 179 -5.65 -13.43 -16.39
N LYS A 180 -5.63 -14.68 -16.86
CA LYS A 180 -6.05 -15.06 -18.23
C LYS A 180 -7.54 -15.44 -18.33
N GLY A 181 -8.23 -15.54 -17.21
CA GLY A 181 -9.67 -15.80 -17.16
C GLY A 181 -10.44 -14.52 -17.07
#